data_36c0160bf400f7fafe7cdc6f9e7d303f
#
_entry.id   36c0160bf400f7fafe7cdc6f9e7d303f
#
_cell.length_a   1.000
_cell.length_b   1.000
_cell.length_c   1.000
_cell.angle_alpha   90.00
_cell.angle_beta   90.00
_cell.angle_gamma   90.00
#
_symmetry.space_group_name_H-M   'P 1'
#
loop_
_entity.id
_entity.type
_entity.pdbx_description
1 polymer ?
#
loop_
_entity_poly.entity_id
_entity_poly.type
_entity_poly.pdbx_seq_one_letter_code
_entity_poly.pdbx_strand_id
1 'polypeptide(L)'
;MLKVEGVLHFTIPVKDLDRSERFYTDALGFEKIGRNDRIVFLRAGEDYFNLTYSENPITTNVGDRHEIHSAFRMTPSGYDEALRILPAQGIEIFKQEDRRVGVFVGRSAYIRDPDNNVIELIDLVRALDKQA
;
A
#
# COMPACT_ATOMS: atom_id res chain seq x y z
N MET A 1 -20.05 -16.74 -18.68
CA MET A 1 -19.28 -16.51 -17.44
C MET A 1 -18.06 -15.68 -17.74
N LEU A 2 -17.82 -14.68 -16.94
CA LEU A 2 -16.62 -13.86 -17.10
C LEU A 2 -15.37 -14.66 -16.71
N LYS A 3 -14.27 -14.40 -17.41
CA LYS A 3 -13.00 -15.03 -17.10
C LYS A 3 -12.00 -13.95 -16.73
N VAL A 4 -11.91 -13.68 -15.45
CA VAL A 4 -10.98 -12.67 -14.91
C VAL A 4 -9.64 -13.35 -14.67
N GLU A 5 -8.57 -12.74 -15.17
CA GLU A 5 -7.23 -13.31 -15.05
C GLU A 5 -6.49 -12.81 -13.80
N GLY A 6 -6.84 -11.66 -13.30
CA GLY A 6 -6.18 -11.10 -12.12
C GLY A 6 -6.48 -9.62 -11.95
N VAL A 7 -5.78 -8.99 -11.02
CA VAL A 7 -5.84 -7.55 -10.82
C VAL A 7 -4.78 -6.89 -11.71
N LEU A 8 -5.19 -5.94 -12.56
CA LEU A 8 -4.25 -5.18 -13.37
C LEU A 8 -3.64 -4.05 -12.56
N HIS A 9 -4.49 -3.21 -12.01
CA HIS A 9 -4.06 -2.12 -11.14
C HIS A 9 -5.22 -1.70 -10.24
N PHE A 10 -4.91 -0.94 -9.22
CA PHE A 10 -5.87 -0.20 -8.42
C PHE A 10 -5.42 1.24 -8.34
N THR A 11 -6.32 2.13 -7.94
CA THR A 11 -6.08 3.57 -7.94
C THR A 11 -6.28 4.13 -6.55
N ILE A 12 -5.35 4.95 -6.11
CA ILE A 12 -5.39 5.64 -4.84
C ILE A 12 -5.61 7.13 -5.13
N PRO A 13 -6.69 7.75 -4.63
CA PRO A 13 -6.92 9.17 -4.84
C PRO A 13 -6.00 10.00 -3.94
N VAL A 14 -5.41 11.04 -4.50
CA VAL A 14 -4.52 11.94 -3.77
C VAL A 14 -4.80 13.39 -4.14
N LYS A 15 -4.51 14.31 -3.22
CA LYS A 15 -4.79 15.72 -3.43
C LYS A 15 -3.62 16.46 -4.07
N ASP A 16 -2.40 16.00 -3.84
CA ASP A 16 -1.19 16.64 -4.34
C ASP A 16 -0.30 15.56 -4.95
N LEU A 17 -0.25 15.50 -6.28
CA LEU A 17 0.51 14.47 -6.98
C LEU A 17 2.00 14.52 -6.66
N ASP A 18 2.59 15.70 -6.57
CA ASP A 18 4.04 15.82 -6.29
C ASP A 18 4.37 15.30 -4.91
N ARG A 19 3.59 15.68 -3.91
CA ARG A 19 3.78 15.22 -2.53
C ARG A 19 3.59 13.71 -2.44
N SER A 20 2.55 13.19 -3.07
CA SER A 20 2.26 11.76 -3.02
C SER A 20 3.27 10.94 -3.81
N GLU A 21 3.72 11.45 -4.96
CA GLU A 21 4.79 10.78 -5.70
C GLU A 21 6.03 10.62 -4.82
N ARG A 22 6.47 11.67 -4.14
CA ARG A 22 7.62 11.60 -3.24
C ARG A 22 7.40 10.59 -2.11
N PHE A 23 6.19 10.58 -1.54
CA PHE A 23 5.89 9.65 -0.47
C PHE A 23 6.01 8.19 -0.94
N TYR A 24 5.39 7.87 -2.06
CA TYR A 24 5.39 6.49 -2.54
C TYR A 24 6.74 6.07 -3.14
N THR A 25 7.47 6.95 -3.79
CA THR A 25 8.75 6.60 -4.38
C THR A 25 9.91 6.74 -3.41
N ASP A 26 10.04 7.87 -2.73
CA ASP A 26 11.20 8.14 -1.88
C ASP A 26 11.08 7.46 -0.52
N ALA A 27 9.92 7.55 0.12
CA ALA A 27 9.75 6.97 1.44
C ALA A 27 9.44 5.48 1.40
N LEU A 28 8.59 5.03 0.47
CA LEU A 28 8.17 3.63 0.41
C LEU A 28 8.93 2.80 -0.62
N GLY A 29 9.66 3.43 -1.53
CA GLY A 29 10.50 2.71 -2.48
C GLY A 29 9.80 2.10 -3.67
N PHE A 30 8.57 2.52 -3.99
CA PHE A 30 7.92 2.05 -5.21
C PHE A 30 8.55 2.67 -6.45
N GLU A 31 8.48 1.95 -7.57
CA GLU A 31 9.05 2.42 -8.82
C GLU A 31 8.04 3.24 -9.61
N LYS A 32 8.42 4.45 -10.02
CA LYS A 32 7.60 5.25 -10.92
C LYS A 32 7.81 4.77 -12.35
N ILE A 33 6.72 4.46 -13.04
CA ILE A 33 6.77 4.01 -14.42
C ILE A 33 6.48 5.15 -15.38
N GLY A 34 5.63 6.07 -14.99
CA GLY A 34 5.25 7.22 -15.82
C GLY A 34 4.37 8.17 -15.07
N ARG A 35 4.06 9.29 -15.71
CA ARG A 35 3.23 10.31 -15.10
C ARG A 35 2.62 11.21 -16.19
N ASN A 36 1.42 11.70 -15.94
CA ASN A 36 0.83 12.83 -16.66
C ASN A 36 0.30 13.85 -15.66
N ASP A 37 -0.50 14.80 -16.11
CA ASP A 37 -0.99 15.88 -15.23
C ASP A 37 -1.93 15.40 -14.14
N ARG A 38 -2.47 14.21 -14.24
CA ARG A 38 -3.49 13.72 -13.32
C ARG A 38 -3.14 12.40 -12.64
N ILE A 39 -2.20 11.65 -13.18
CA ILE A 39 -1.92 10.30 -12.70
C ILE A 39 -0.42 10.05 -12.61
N VAL A 40 0.02 9.44 -11.51
CA VAL A 40 1.35 8.86 -11.37
C VAL A 40 1.18 7.35 -11.43
N PHE A 41 1.88 6.72 -12.36
CA PHE A 41 1.85 5.27 -12.54
C PHE A 41 3.00 4.64 -11.78
N LEU A 42 2.71 3.68 -10.91
CA LEU A 42 3.70 3.06 -10.03
C LEU A 42 3.70 1.55 -10.19
N ARG A 43 4.79 0.94 -9.79
CA ARG A 43 4.94 -0.51 -9.81
C ARG A 43 5.47 -1.02 -8.47
N ALA A 44 4.85 -2.10 -8.00
CA ALA A 44 5.26 -2.86 -6.82
C ALA A 44 5.63 -4.27 -7.30
N GLY A 45 6.93 -4.55 -7.47
CA GLY A 45 7.32 -5.82 -8.08
C GLY A 45 6.83 -5.89 -9.52
N GLU A 46 5.97 -6.86 -9.82
CA GLU A 46 5.37 -7.01 -11.15
C GLU A 46 3.96 -6.44 -11.23
N ASP A 47 3.44 -5.92 -10.14
CA ASP A 47 2.07 -5.42 -10.06
C ASP A 47 2.04 -3.90 -10.19
N TYR A 48 0.92 -3.36 -10.66
CA TYR A 48 0.77 -1.94 -10.94
C TYR A 48 -0.27 -1.29 -10.05
N PHE A 49 -0.06 -0.03 -9.76
CA PHE A 49 -1.09 0.82 -9.15
C PHE A 49 -0.83 2.28 -9.53
N ASN A 50 -1.87 3.11 -9.33
CA ASN A 50 -1.82 4.50 -9.74
C ASN A 50 -2.17 5.41 -8.59
N LEU A 51 -1.59 6.62 -8.60
CA LEU A 51 -2.05 7.73 -7.79
C LEU A 51 -2.82 8.65 -8.73
N THR A 52 -4.07 8.96 -8.41
CA THR A 52 -4.89 9.83 -9.26
C THR A 52 -5.25 11.10 -8.52
N TYR A 53 -5.01 12.25 -9.16
CA TYR A 53 -5.40 13.52 -8.58
C TYR A 53 -6.91 13.56 -8.35
N SER A 54 -7.29 13.96 -7.15
CA SER A 54 -8.70 14.17 -6.79
C SER A 54 -8.86 15.55 -6.19
N GLU A 55 -9.69 16.36 -6.80
CA GLU A 55 -10.01 17.70 -6.29
C GLU A 55 -10.79 17.60 -4.99
N ASN A 56 -11.62 16.58 -4.87
CA ASN A 56 -12.42 16.30 -3.69
C ASN A 56 -11.94 14.99 -3.07
N PRO A 57 -11.02 15.04 -2.10
CA PRO A 57 -10.49 13.82 -1.51
C PRO A 57 -11.61 12.95 -0.94
N ILE A 58 -11.55 11.68 -1.23
CA ILE A 58 -12.50 10.74 -0.68
C ILE A 58 -12.03 10.38 0.72
N THR A 59 -12.82 10.70 1.73
CA THR A 59 -12.54 10.25 3.09
C THR A 59 -12.98 8.80 3.18
N THR A 60 -12.03 7.89 3.08
CA THR A 60 -12.33 6.46 3.06
C THR A 60 -12.35 5.87 4.46
N ASN A 61 -11.51 6.38 5.35
CA ASN A 61 -11.43 5.90 6.73
C ASN A 61 -11.51 7.08 7.69
N VAL A 62 -12.29 6.94 8.76
CA VAL A 62 -12.45 7.97 9.78
C VAL A 62 -11.87 7.43 11.09
N GLY A 63 -11.07 8.25 11.76
CA GLY A 63 -10.43 7.86 13.01
C GLY A 63 -9.38 6.77 12.76
N ASP A 64 -9.42 5.73 13.56
CA ASP A 64 -8.46 4.62 13.47
C ASP A 64 -8.92 3.51 12.53
N ARG A 65 -9.95 3.75 11.74
CA ARG A 65 -10.46 2.73 10.82
C ARG A 65 -9.46 2.49 9.71
N HIS A 66 -9.47 1.26 9.18
CA HIS A 66 -8.53 0.85 8.15
C HIS A 66 -9.14 -0.21 7.20
N GLU A 67 -10.48 -0.29 7.16
CA GLU A 67 -11.14 -1.29 6.35
C GLU A 67 -10.89 -1.10 4.87
N ILE A 68 -10.71 0.15 4.43
CA ILE A 68 -10.34 0.43 3.03
C ILE A 68 -8.85 0.67 3.00
N HIS A 69 -8.10 -0.32 2.51
CA HIS A 69 -6.64 -0.23 2.46
C HIS A 69 -6.10 -1.05 1.30
N SER A 70 -4.83 -0.79 0.98
CA SER A 70 -4.08 -1.53 -0.02
C SER A 70 -2.93 -2.22 0.68
N ALA A 71 -2.75 -3.51 0.42
CA ALA A 71 -1.71 -4.31 1.06
C ALA A 71 -0.61 -4.65 0.06
N PHE A 72 0.64 -4.48 0.50
CA PHE A 72 1.82 -4.79 -0.30
C PHE A 72 2.68 -5.80 0.43
N ARG A 73 3.17 -6.80 -0.33
CA ARG A 73 4.04 -7.83 0.23
C ARG A 73 5.47 -7.32 0.32
N MET A 74 6.15 -7.67 1.39
CA MET A 74 7.54 -7.37 1.61
C MET A 74 8.32 -8.64 1.93
N THR A 75 9.62 -8.61 1.66
CA THR A 75 10.50 -9.66 2.19
C THR A 75 10.60 -9.51 3.70
N PRO A 76 10.96 -10.58 4.44
CA PRO A 76 11.14 -10.47 5.90
C PRO A 76 12.13 -9.38 6.29
N SER A 77 13.27 -9.28 5.60
CA SER A 77 14.26 -8.24 5.90
C SER A 77 13.75 -6.85 5.52
N GLY A 78 13.00 -6.73 4.42
CA GLY A 78 12.39 -5.47 4.03
C GLY A 78 11.37 -4.97 5.04
N TYR A 79 10.59 -5.89 5.60
CA TYR A 79 9.63 -5.55 6.64
C TYR A 79 10.34 -5.06 7.91
N ASP A 80 11.38 -5.78 8.35
CA ASP A 80 12.15 -5.36 9.52
C ASP A 80 12.79 -3.98 9.31
N GLU A 81 13.30 -3.73 8.12
CA GLU A 81 13.87 -2.43 7.79
C GLU A 81 12.79 -1.34 7.78
N ALA A 82 11.59 -1.62 7.26
CA ALA A 82 10.50 -0.67 7.25
C ALA A 82 10.09 -0.27 8.68
N LEU A 83 10.04 -1.21 9.61
CA LEU A 83 9.73 -0.91 11.01
C LEU A 83 10.74 0.07 11.62
N ARG A 84 11.98 0.07 11.13
CA ARG A 84 13.03 0.96 11.60
C ARG A 84 13.02 2.30 10.87
N ILE A 85 12.86 2.28 9.55
CA ILE A 85 12.98 3.47 8.71
C ILE A 85 11.76 4.36 8.77
N LEU A 86 10.56 3.82 8.74
CA LEU A 86 9.34 4.63 8.65
C LEU A 86 9.18 5.58 9.84
N PRO A 87 9.29 5.12 11.09
CA PRO A 87 9.20 6.06 12.21
C PRO A 87 10.32 7.11 12.19
N ALA A 88 11.52 6.74 11.74
CA ALA A 88 12.64 7.68 11.63
C ALA A 88 12.37 8.77 10.60
N GLN A 89 11.51 8.53 9.63
CA GLN A 89 11.08 9.52 8.64
C GLN A 89 9.81 10.26 9.05
N GLY A 90 9.34 10.05 10.28
CA GLY A 90 8.11 10.69 10.74
C GLY A 90 6.82 10.03 10.27
N ILE A 91 6.91 8.82 9.74
CA ILE A 91 5.73 8.07 9.28
C ILE A 91 5.32 7.12 10.40
N GLU A 92 4.14 7.37 10.96
CA GLU A 92 3.64 6.56 12.07
C GLU A 92 3.17 5.20 11.61
N ILE A 93 3.59 4.15 12.29
CA ILE A 93 3.01 2.82 12.16
C ILE A 93 1.92 2.75 13.22
N PHE A 94 0.66 2.91 12.78
CA PHE A 94 -0.43 3.04 13.75
C PHE A 94 -1.01 1.70 14.20
N LYS A 95 -0.67 0.61 13.51
CA LYS A 95 -1.14 -0.72 13.88
C LYS A 95 -0.17 -1.77 13.38
N GLN A 96 0.03 -2.81 14.18
CA GLN A 96 0.78 -3.99 13.79
C GLN A 96 -0.01 -5.24 14.17
N GLU A 97 0.09 -6.26 13.33
CA GLU A 97 -0.54 -7.55 13.57
C GLU A 97 0.47 -8.66 13.27
N ASP A 98 0.36 -9.74 14.02
CA ASP A 98 1.10 -10.98 13.73
C ASP A 98 0.05 -12.09 13.59
N ARG A 99 -0.42 -12.25 12.35
CA ARG A 99 -1.45 -13.24 12.07
C ARG A 99 -0.83 -14.60 11.85
N ARG A 100 -1.29 -15.57 12.61
CA ARG A 100 -0.77 -16.93 12.58
C ARG A 100 -1.76 -17.92 11.98
N VAL A 101 -3.00 -17.50 11.79
CA VAL A 101 -4.07 -18.33 11.21
C VAL A 101 -4.83 -17.49 10.19
N GLY A 102 -5.58 -18.16 9.32
CA GLY A 102 -6.40 -17.50 8.31
C GLY A 102 -5.79 -17.60 6.92
N VAL A 103 -6.33 -16.81 6.00
CA VAL A 103 -5.92 -16.86 4.60
C VAL A 103 -4.53 -16.29 4.39
N PHE A 104 -4.24 -15.14 5.00
CA PHE A 104 -2.94 -14.51 4.89
C PHE A 104 -2.25 -14.57 6.25
N VAL A 105 -1.16 -15.30 6.33
CA VAL A 105 -0.38 -15.47 7.55
C VAL A 105 0.91 -14.68 7.42
N GLY A 106 1.21 -13.85 8.41
CA GLY A 106 2.41 -13.04 8.43
C GLY A 106 2.27 -11.83 9.33
N ARG A 107 3.31 -11.01 9.33
CA ARG A 107 3.38 -9.79 10.12
C ARG A 107 2.96 -8.60 9.27
N SER A 108 2.06 -7.78 9.77
CA SER A 108 1.57 -6.59 9.07
C SER A 108 1.84 -5.33 9.85
N ALA A 109 2.15 -4.26 9.14
CA ALA A 109 2.25 -2.91 9.66
C ALA A 109 1.36 -2.00 8.81
N TYR A 110 0.64 -1.10 9.47
CA TYR A 110 -0.29 -0.18 8.80
C TYR A 110 0.20 1.25 8.96
N ILE A 111 0.24 1.97 7.86
CA ILE A 111 0.63 3.39 7.83
C ILE A 111 -0.42 4.19 7.04
N ARG A 112 -0.34 5.50 7.11
CA ARG A 112 -1.18 6.40 6.32
C ARG A 112 -0.32 7.20 5.37
N ASP A 113 -0.84 7.38 4.15
CA ASP A 113 -0.21 8.31 3.22
C ASP A 113 -0.62 9.76 3.54
N PRO A 114 -0.09 10.77 2.84
CA PRO A 114 -0.43 12.18 3.13
C PRO A 114 -1.91 12.54 3.03
N ASP A 115 -2.70 11.73 2.32
CA ASP A 115 -4.15 11.96 2.17
C ASP A 115 -4.97 11.02 3.02
N ASN A 116 -4.34 10.37 4.00
CA ASN A 116 -4.99 9.44 4.92
C ASN A 116 -5.47 8.15 4.27
N ASN A 117 -4.92 7.80 3.12
CA ASN A 117 -5.10 6.46 2.57
C ASN A 117 -4.28 5.48 3.38
N VAL A 118 -4.88 4.34 3.72
CA VAL A 118 -4.22 3.34 4.56
C VAL A 118 -3.48 2.33 3.69
N ILE A 119 -2.23 2.10 4.06
CA ILE A 119 -1.34 1.15 3.40
C ILE A 119 -0.95 0.07 4.42
N GLU A 120 -1.12 -1.18 4.04
CA GLU A 120 -0.65 -2.31 4.82
C GLU A 120 0.62 -2.86 4.17
N LEU A 121 1.65 -3.04 4.97
CA LEU A 121 2.89 -3.71 4.54
C LEU A 121 2.92 -5.06 5.23
N ILE A 122 3.03 -6.14 4.47
CA ILE A 122 2.97 -7.48 5.05
C ILE A 122 4.19 -8.32 4.65
N ASP A 123 4.84 -8.88 5.68
CA ASP A 123 5.79 -9.96 5.53
C ASP A 123 4.98 -11.25 5.47
N LEU A 124 4.57 -11.63 4.27
CA LEU A 124 3.66 -12.75 4.07
C LEU A 124 4.43 -14.06 4.16
N VAL A 125 4.10 -14.86 5.17
CA VAL A 125 4.68 -16.21 5.34
C VAL A 125 3.99 -17.18 4.40
N ARG A 126 2.66 -17.13 4.34
CA ARG A 126 1.89 -17.93 3.39
C ARG A 126 0.50 -17.37 3.17
N ALA A 127 -0.08 -17.71 2.04
CA ALA A 127 -1.50 -17.53 1.77
C ALA A 127 -2.12 -18.91 1.55
N LEU A 128 -3.41 -19.05 1.83
CA LEU A 128 -4.09 -20.29 1.52
C LEU A 128 -4.10 -20.50 0.02
N ASP A 129 -3.75 -21.72 -0.38
CA ASP A 129 -3.78 -22.11 -1.75
C ASP A 129 -5.23 -22.14 -2.24
N LYS A 130 -5.43 -21.71 -3.44
CA LYS A 130 -6.74 -21.80 -4.06
C LYS A 130 -7.22 -23.20 -4.26
N GLN A 131 -6.32 -24.19 -4.15
CA GLN A 131 -6.61 -25.50 -4.38
C GLN A 131 -7.24 -26.16 -3.25
N ALA A 132 -7.89 -26.04 -2.75
CA ALA A 132 -8.49 -26.63 -1.58
C ALA A 132 -9.27 -27.88 -1.79
#